data_ffb62c1cf34f806da32d87dcd54eeafb
#
_entry.id   ffb62c1cf34f806da32d87dcd54eeafb
#
_cell.length_a   1.000
_cell.length_b   1.000
_cell.length_c   1.000
_cell.angle_alpha   90.00
_cell.angle_beta   90.00
_cell.angle_gamma   90.00
#
_symmetry.space_group_name_H-M   'P 1'
#
loop_
_entity.id
_entity.type
_entity.pdbx_description
1 polymer ?
#
loop_
_entity_poly.entity_id
_entity_poly.type
_entity_poly.pdbx_seq_one_letter_code
_entity_poly.pdbx_strand_id
1 'polypeptide(L)'
;MLHLHHSWLCFRSWLAGMLSVLLGLAPSASSNISTSRPNILLLMADDLGIGDIGCYGNNTMRTPNIDRLAEDGVKLTQHISAASLCTPSRAAFLTGRYPVRSGMVSSIGYRVLQWTGASGGLPTNETTFAKILKEKGYATGLIGKWHLGLNCESASDHCHHPLHHGFDHFYGMPFSLMGDCARWELSEKRVNLEQKLNFLFQVLALVALTLVAGKLTHLIPVSWTPVIWSALWAVLLLAASYFVGALIVHADCLLMRNHTITEQPMRFQKTTPLILQEVASFLKRNKHGPFLLFVSFLHVHIPLITMENFLGKSLHGLYGDNVEEMDWMVGQILDTLDMEGLTNSTLIYFTSDHGGSLENQLGHTQYGGWNGIYKGGKGMGGWEGGIRVPGIFRWPGVLPAGQVIGEPTSLMDVFPTVVQLAGGEVPQDRVIDGQDLLPLLLGTAQHSDHEFLMHYCEGFLHAARWHQRDRTTWKVHFVTPVFQPEGAGACYGRKVCPCFGEKVLHHDPPLLFDLSRDPSETHVLTPASEPVFYQVMERVQQAVREHQRTLSPVPLQLDRLGNIWRPWLQPCCGPFPLCWCLREDGPQ
;
A
#
# COMPACT_ATOMS: atom_id res chain seq x y z
N MET A 1 40.40 9.24 82.14
CA MET A 1 40.48 9.44 80.68
C MET A 1 40.09 8.18 79.95
N LEU A 2 38.94 7.59 80.25
CA LEU A 2 38.54 6.31 79.61
C LEU A 2 36.99 6.21 79.30
N HIS A 3 36.26 7.33 79.33
CA HIS A 3 34.80 7.35 79.10
C HIS A 3 34.34 8.14 77.86
N LEU A 4 35.26 8.63 77.04
CA LEU A 4 34.92 9.45 75.86
C LEU A 4 35.10 8.72 74.51
N HIS A 5 35.58 7.48 74.45
CA HIS A 5 35.84 6.74 73.21
C HIS A 5 34.67 5.85 72.76
N HIS A 6 33.74 5.51 73.63
CA HIS A 6 32.61 4.66 73.25
C HIS A 6 31.41 5.40 72.59
N SER A 7 31.29 6.72 72.82
CA SER A 7 30.18 7.49 72.25
C SER A 7 30.35 7.84 70.76
N TRP A 8 31.56 7.84 70.23
CA TRP A 8 31.82 8.17 68.83
C TRP A 8 31.68 6.99 67.89
N LEU A 9 31.83 5.79 68.34
CA LEU A 9 31.64 4.58 67.52
C LEU A 9 30.16 4.25 67.30
N CYS A 10 29.26 4.52 68.27
CA CYS A 10 27.80 4.34 68.08
C CYS A 10 27.20 5.38 67.13
N PHE A 11 27.74 6.62 67.10
CA PHE A 11 27.20 7.67 66.19
C PHE A 11 27.59 7.45 64.73
N ARG A 12 28.78 6.87 64.48
CA ARG A 12 29.19 6.50 63.11
C ARG A 12 28.39 5.31 62.52
N SER A 13 28.01 4.36 63.34
CA SER A 13 27.20 3.21 62.92
C SER A 13 25.75 3.62 62.59
N TRP A 14 25.22 4.65 63.29
CA TRP A 14 23.88 5.17 63.02
C TRP A 14 23.81 6.02 61.74
N LEU A 15 24.82 6.85 61.48
CA LEU A 15 24.88 7.63 60.23
C LEU A 15 25.11 6.73 58.98
N ALA A 16 25.91 5.66 59.10
CA ALA A 16 26.14 4.71 58.03
C ALA A 16 24.86 3.88 57.74
N GLY A 17 24.09 3.53 58.77
CA GLY A 17 22.80 2.84 58.63
C GLY A 17 21.69 3.73 58.00
N MET A 18 21.64 5.02 58.34
CA MET A 18 20.69 5.96 57.73
C MET A 18 21.06 6.33 56.29
N LEU A 19 22.33 6.41 55.93
CA LEU A 19 22.75 6.66 54.55
C LEU A 19 22.49 5.45 53.62
N SER A 20 22.58 4.22 54.17
CA SER A 20 22.25 3.00 53.42
C SER A 20 20.73 2.83 53.19
N VAL A 21 19.88 3.35 54.06
CA VAL A 21 18.40 3.33 53.90
C VAL A 21 17.93 4.44 52.97
N LEU A 22 18.66 5.56 52.86
CA LEU A 22 18.31 6.64 51.91
C LEU A 22 18.80 6.39 50.49
N LEU A 23 19.79 5.49 50.28
CA LEU A 23 20.25 5.08 48.94
C LEU A 23 19.46 3.86 48.36
N GLY A 24 18.59 3.24 49.16
CA GLY A 24 17.76 2.10 48.76
C GLY A 24 16.35 2.46 48.30
N LEU A 25 15.98 3.74 48.29
CA LEU A 25 14.69 4.25 47.83
C LEU A 25 14.87 5.18 46.63
N ALA A 26 15.64 4.76 45.62
CA ALA A 26 15.38 5.22 44.29
C ALA A 26 14.08 4.49 43.85
N PRO A 27 12.98 5.20 43.57
CA PRO A 27 11.87 4.53 42.92
C PRO A 27 12.42 4.00 41.60
N SER A 28 12.48 2.67 41.44
CA SER A 28 12.48 2.08 40.12
C SER A 28 11.24 2.65 39.45
N ALA A 29 11.46 3.57 38.54
CA ALA A 29 10.43 3.95 37.57
C ALA A 29 10.14 2.71 36.72
N SER A 30 9.40 1.75 37.30
CA SER A 30 8.58 0.90 36.49
C SER A 30 7.56 1.87 35.86
N SER A 31 7.82 2.25 34.63
CA SER A 31 6.81 2.84 33.78
C SER A 31 5.65 1.84 33.79
N ASN A 32 4.68 2.04 34.68
CA ASN A 32 3.37 1.48 34.51
C ASN A 32 2.87 2.06 33.20
N ILE A 33 3.16 1.37 32.06
CA ILE A 33 2.40 1.53 30.84
C ILE A 33 0.98 1.34 31.33
N SER A 34 0.22 2.43 31.35
CA SER A 34 -1.19 2.43 31.71
C SER A 34 -1.82 1.24 31.00
N THR A 35 -2.53 0.38 31.74
CA THR A 35 -3.22 -0.80 31.21
C THR A 35 -4.36 -0.43 30.25
N SER A 36 -4.49 0.84 29.88
CA SER A 36 -5.44 1.31 28.85
C SER A 36 -4.87 1.01 27.47
N ARG A 37 -5.61 0.21 26.71
CA ARG A 37 -5.33 -0.08 25.30
C ARG A 37 -5.30 1.22 24.50
N PRO A 38 -4.23 1.52 23.71
CA PRO A 38 -4.14 2.77 22.96
C PRO A 38 -5.14 2.82 21.80
N ASN A 39 -5.51 4.00 21.38
CA ASN A 39 -6.07 4.21 20.07
C ASN A 39 -4.99 3.99 19.01
N ILE A 40 -5.38 3.56 17.84
CA ILE A 40 -4.48 3.27 16.73
C ILE A 40 -4.96 4.02 15.49
N LEU A 41 -4.13 4.93 14.98
CA LEU A 41 -4.34 5.66 13.74
C LEU A 41 -3.27 5.28 12.73
N LEU A 42 -3.69 4.64 11.63
CA LEU A 42 -2.83 4.24 10.53
C LEU A 42 -3.10 5.16 9.34
N LEU A 43 -2.06 5.81 8.81
CA LEU A 43 -2.10 6.73 7.68
C LEU A 43 -1.26 6.15 6.55
N MET A 44 -1.87 5.82 5.41
CA MET A 44 -1.17 5.22 4.28
C MET A 44 -1.41 6.04 3.01
N ALA A 45 -0.33 6.53 2.42
CA ALA A 45 -0.32 7.13 1.09
C ALA A 45 -0.39 6.06 -0.01
N ASP A 46 -0.77 6.46 -1.21
CA ASP A 46 -0.87 5.63 -2.40
C ASP A 46 0.16 6.13 -3.44
N ASP A 47 1.09 5.29 -3.87
CA ASP A 47 2.16 5.62 -4.84
C ASP A 47 3.19 6.68 -4.37
N LEU A 48 3.28 7.01 -3.10
CA LEU A 48 4.20 8.03 -2.61
C LEU A 48 5.64 7.52 -2.59
N GLY A 49 6.53 8.20 -3.27
CA GLY A 49 7.96 7.91 -3.22
C GLY A 49 8.59 8.36 -1.89
N ILE A 50 9.51 7.58 -1.36
CA ILE A 50 10.24 7.97 -0.13
C ILE A 50 11.05 9.26 -0.33
N GLY A 51 11.49 9.54 -1.56
CA GLY A 51 12.18 10.77 -1.92
C GLY A 51 11.29 12.01 -2.00
N ASP A 52 9.97 11.87 -1.91
CA ASP A 52 9.02 12.99 -1.97
C ASP A 52 8.80 13.67 -0.62
N ILE A 53 9.41 13.20 0.47
CA ILE A 53 9.16 13.66 1.84
C ILE A 53 10.39 14.37 2.42
N GLY A 54 10.18 15.51 3.09
CA GLY A 54 11.22 16.34 3.68
C GLY A 54 12.10 15.59 4.69
N CYS A 55 11.52 14.89 5.66
CA CYS A 55 12.27 14.16 6.68
C CYS A 55 13.06 12.95 6.12
N TYR A 56 12.85 12.55 4.87
CA TYR A 56 13.68 11.56 4.16
C TYR A 56 14.68 12.18 3.17
N GLY A 57 14.84 13.51 3.19
CA GLY A 57 15.92 14.22 2.49
C GLY A 57 15.47 15.10 1.33
N ASN A 58 14.18 15.26 1.05
CA ASN A 58 13.70 16.22 0.07
C ASN A 58 13.65 17.62 0.70
N ASN A 59 14.43 18.55 0.16
CA ASN A 59 14.49 19.93 0.64
C ASN A 59 13.69 20.91 -0.24
N THR A 60 12.97 20.42 -1.24
CA THR A 60 12.20 21.23 -2.20
C THR A 60 10.70 20.94 -2.18
N MET A 61 10.30 19.78 -1.66
CA MET A 61 8.91 19.42 -1.42
C MET A 61 8.49 19.83 0.00
N ARG A 62 7.33 20.43 0.16
CA ARG A 62 6.87 20.91 1.47
C ARG A 62 5.95 19.88 2.13
N THR A 63 6.48 19.18 3.14
CA THR A 63 5.75 18.16 3.93
C THR A 63 5.86 18.41 5.43
N PRO A 64 5.55 19.64 5.94
CA PRO A 64 5.85 20.02 7.32
C PRO A 64 5.08 19.20 8.36
N ASN A 65 3.89 18.67 8.05
CA ASN A 65 3.09 17.89 8.99
C ASN A 65 3.63 16.46 9.12
N ILE A 66 4.06 15.85 8.03
CA ILE A 66 4.71 14.53 8.02
C ILE A 66 6.10 14.64 8.65
N ASP A 67 6.84 15.73 8.37
CA ASP A 67 8.16 15.98 8.93
C ASP A 67 8.07 16.13 10.46
N ARG A 68 7.07 16.86 10.97
CA ARG A 68 6.79 16.98 12.40
C ARG A 68 6.45 15.63 13.05
N LEU A 69 5.73 14.73 12.36
CA LEU A 69 5.50 13.37 12.88
C LEU A 69 6.84 12.63 13.11
N ALA A 70 7.80 12.79 12.20
CA ALA A 70 9.11 12.17 12.33
C ALA A 70 9.97 12.84 13.42
N GLU A 71 9.89 14.16 13.57
CA GLU A 71 10.58 14.92 14.62
C GLU A 71 10.06 14.58 16.03
N ASP A 72 8.73 14.43 16.16
CA ASP A 72 8.04 14.10 17.41
C ASP A 72 7.98 12.58 17.68
N GLY A 73 8.53 11.75 16.81
CA GLY A 73 8.40 10.30 16.88
C GLY A 73 9.63 9.53 16.45
N VAL A 74 9.43 8.35 15.93
CA VAL A 74 10.44 7.38 15.49
C VAL A 74 10.37 7.24 13.97
N LYS A 75 11.48 7.47 13.27
CA LYS A 75 11.63 7.32 11.83
C LYS A 75 12.39 6.05 11.48
N LEU A 76 11.80 5.20 10.63
CA LEU A 76 12.43 4.00 10.09
C LEU A 76 13.05 4.31 8.72
N THR A 77 14.34 4.02 8.54
CA THR A 77 15.05 4.31 7.28
C THR A 77 15.16 3.11 6.35
N GLN A 78 14.89 1.90 6.85
CA GLN A 78 14.84 0.67 6.09
C GLN A 78 13.49 -0.04 6.24
N HIS A 79 12.38 0.70 6.01
CA HIS A 79 11.02 0.14 6.05
C HIS A 79 10.59 -0.33 4.67
N ILE A 80 10.18 -1.61 4.58
CA ILE A 80 10.05 -2.32 3.29
C ILE A 80 8.62 -2.80 3.09
N SER A 81 8.02 -2.46 1.94
CA SER A 81 6.75 -3.05 1.52
C SER A 81 6.95 -4.49 1.03
N ALA A 82 5.96 -5.35 1.32
CA ALA A 82 6.02 -6.76 0.90
C ALA A 82 5.83 -6.96 -0.61
N ALA A 83 5.31 -5.96 -1.29
CA ALA A 83 5.15 -5.92 -2.74
C ALA A 83 5.22 -4.48 -3.24
N SER A 84 5.58 -4.31 -4.51
CA SER A 84 5.76 -3.00 -5.15
C SER A 84 4.50 -2.47 -5.87
N LEU A 85 3.32 -3.01 -5.53
CA LEU A 85 2.02 -2.63 -6.11
C LEU A 85 0.91 -2.67 -5.07
N CYS A 86 -0.14 -1.84 -5.27
CA CYS A 86 -1.20 -1.54 -4.30
C CYS A 86 -1.90 -2.79 -3.75
N THR A 87 -2.59 -3.58 -4.60
CA THR A 87 -3.38 -4.73 -4.15
C THR A 87 -2.57 -5.73 -3.33
N PRO A 88 -1.42 -6.27 -3.80
CA PRO A 88 -0.63 -7.22 -3.03
C PRO A 88 -0.02 -6.59 -1.75
N SER A 89 0.46 -5.36 -1.81
CA SER A 89 1.05 -4.69 -0.64
C SER A 89 0.02 -4.44 0.46
N ARG A 90 -1.19 -3.96 0.10
CA ARG A 90 -2.29 -3.73 1.04
C ARG A 90 -2.79 -5.03 1.67
N ALA A 91 -2.84 -6.12 0.91
CA ALA A 91 -3.15 -7.45 1.45
C ALA A 91 -2.11 -7.90 2.50
N ALA A 92 -0.82 -7.75 2.19
CA ALA A 92 0.26 -8.07 3.13
C ALA A 92 0.22 -7.21 4.39
N PHE A 93 -0.03 -5.91 4.26
CA PHE A 93 -0.18 -4.98 5.38
C PHE A 93 -1.28 -5.40 6.35
N LEU A 94 -2.47 -5.76 5.83
CA LEU A 94 -3.62 -6.14 6.65
C LEU A 94 -3.46 -7.51 7.32
N THR A 95 -2.69 -8.44 6.72
CA THR A 95 -2.60 -9.85 7.16
C THR A 95 -1.28 -10.21 7.82
N GLY A 96 -0.24 -9.36 7.72
CA GLY A 96 1.11 -9.64 8.22
C GLY A 96 1.84 -10.74 7.42
N ARG A 97 1.40 -11.04 6.18
CA ARG A 97 1.88 -12.19 5.39
C ARG A 97 2.29 -11.76 3.98
N TYR A 98 3.29 -12.43 3.42
CA TYR A 98 3.58 -12.24 2.00
C TYR A 98 2.36 -12.51 1.12
N PRO A 99 2.11 -11.70 0.06
CA PRO A 99 0.93 -11.85 -0.79
C PRO A 99 0.82 -13.21 -1.48
N VAL A 100 1.95 -13.89 -1.71
CA VAL A 100 1.99 -15.25 -2.27
C VAL A 100 1.34 -16.29 -1.36
N ARG A 101 1.23 -16.03 -0.04
CA ARG A 101 0.57 -16.93 0.92
C ARG A 101 -0.95 -16.81 0.92
N SER A 102 -1.47 -15.63 0.62
CA SER A 102 -2.91 -15.35 0.54
C SER A 102 -3.46 -15.47 -0.89
N GLY A 103 -2.59 -15.70 -1.88
CA GLY A 103 -2.97 -15.71 -3.29
C GLY A 103 -3.24 -14.31 -3.87
N MET A 104 -2.95 -13.23 -3.14
CA MET A 104 -3.11 -11.85 -3.64
C MET A 104 -2.00 -11.47 -4.61
N VAL A 105 -1.72 -12.36 -5.55
CA VAL A 105 -0.75 -12.24 -6.63
C VAL A 105 -1.31 -12.86 -7.91
N SER A 106 -0.61 -12.67 -9.03
CA SER A 106 -0.89 -13.30 -10.32
C SER A 106 0.32 -14.12 -10.78
N SER A 107 0.07 -15.15 -11.57
CA SER A 107 1.10 -15.85 -12.34
C SER A 107 1.20 -15.33 -13.77
N ILE A 108 0.11 -14.79 -14.33
CA ILE A 108 0.01 -14.37 -15.75
C ILE A 108 -0.88 -13.12 -15.88
N GLY A 109 -0.29 -11.95 -15.88
CA GLY A 109 -0.86 -10.81 -16.58
C GLY A 109 -1.47 -9.67 -15.80
N TYR A 110 -2.25 -9.89 -14.75
CA TYR A 110 -2.83 -8.79 -13.97
C TYR A 110 -2.11 -8.66 -12.62
N ARG A 111 -1.59 -7.48 -12.36
CA ARG A 111 -0.72 -7.24 -11.20
C ARG A 111 -1.46 -6.62 -10.01
N VAL A 112 -2.64 -6.09 -10.27
CA VAL A 112 -3.59 -5.56 -9.30
C VAL A 112 -5.00 -5.89 -9.75
N LEU A 113 -5.98 -5.75 -8.90
CA LEU A 113 -7.38 -5.79 -9.32
C LEU A 113 -7.65 -4.71 -10.36
N GLN A 114 -8.35 -5.09 -11.43
CA GLN A 114 -8.56 -4.22 -12.60
C GLN A 114 -9.94 -3.59 -12.65
N TRP A 115 -10.94 -4.17 -11.96
CA TRP A 115 -12.34 -3.77 -12.03
C TRP A 115 -13.02 -3.91 -10.66
N THR A 116 -13.90 -2.99 -10.33
CA THR A 116 -14.80 -3.13 -9.17
C THR A 116 -15.72 -4.33 -9.32
N GLY A 117 -16.18 -4.59 -10.55
CA GLY A 117 -17.01 -5.75 -10.92
C GLY A 117 -16.22 -7.02 -11.21
N ALA A 118 -15.05 -7.24 -10.62
CA ALA A 118 -14.32 -8.50 -10.65
C ALA A 118 -14.66 -9.36 -9.43
N SER A 119 -14.45 -10.69 -9.53
CA SER A 119 -14.73 -11.62 -8.42
C SER A 119 -13.53 -11.91 -7.52
N GLY A 120 -12.33 -11.47 -7.90
CA GLY A 120 -11.12 -11.61 -7.09
C GLY A 120 -11.08 -10.60 -5.94
N GLY A 121 -10.43 -10.98 -4.85
CA GLY A 121 -10.26 -10.11 -3.70
C GLY A 121 -9.53 -10.80 -2.55
N LEU A 122 -9.35 -10.10 -1.44
CA LEU A 122 -8.75 -10.68 -0.24
C LEU A 122 -9.61 -11.87 0.22
N PRO A 123 -9.05 -13.09 0.30
CA PRO A 123 -9.83 -14.26 0.69
C PRO A 123 -10.48 -14.08 2.06
N THR A 124 -11.74 -14.48 2.19
CA THR A 124 -12.53 -14.29 3.42
C THR A 124 -12.02 -15.09 4.62
N ASN A 125 -11.20 -16.13 4.37
CA ASN A 125 -10.53 -16.92 5.40
C ASN A 125 -9.22 -16.28 5.88
N GLU A 126 -8.75 -15.17 5.26
CA GLU A 126 -7.62 -14.41 5.79
C GLU A 126 -8.04 -13.62 7.04
N THR A 127 -7.14 -13.60 8.00
CA THR A 127 -7.33 -12.85 9.24
C THR A 127 -6.57 -11.53 9.15
N THR A 128 -7.31 -10.42 9.25
CA THR A 128 -6.72 -9.08 9.28
C THR A 128 -6.52 -8.61 10.72
N PHE A 129 -5.61 -7.67 10.93
CA PHE A 129 -5.49 -7.04 12.25
C PHE A 129 -6.79 -6.36 12.68
N ALA A 130 -7.58 -5.80 11.75
CA ALA A 130 -8.86 -5.17 12.06
C ALA A 130 -9.86 -6.16 12.66
N LYS A 131 -9.90 -7.41 12.15
CA LYS A 131 -10.76 -8.46 12.70
C LYS A 131 -10.39 -8.79 14.15
N ILE A 132 -9.10 -8.95 14.44
CA ILE A 132 -8.62 -9.26 15.80
C ILE A 132 -8.90 -8.07 16.74
N LEU A 133 -8.61 -6.84 16.32
CA LEU A 133 -8.86 -5.65 17.13
C LEU A 133 -10.35 -5.47 17.42
N LYS A 134 -11.22 -5.71 16.45
CA LYS A 134 -12.69 -5.72 16.65
C LYS A 134 -13.11 -6.74 17.72
N GLU A 135 -12.58 -7.96 17.68
CA GLU A 135 -12.80 -9.00 18.69
C GLU A 135 -12.29 -8.59 20.08
N LYS A 136 -11.30 -7.70 20.15
CA LYS A 136 -10.79 -7.09 21.39
C LYS A 136 -11.57 -5.84 21.82
N GLY A 137 -12.65 -5.51 21.12
CA GLY A 137 -13.55 -4.40 21.49
C GLY A 137 -13.11 -3.03 21.00
N TYR A 138 -12.25 -2.96 19.96
CA TYR A 138 -11.96 -1.73 19.25
C TYR A 138 -13.10 -1.37 18.30
N ALA A 139 -13.45 -0.09 18.23
CA ALA A 139 -14.23 0.44 17.12
C ALA A 139 -13.31 0.55 15.89
N THR A 140 -13.63 -0.14 14.80
CA THR A 140 -12.73 -0.27 13.66
C THR A 140 -13.27 0.48 12.45
N GLY A 141 -12.47 1.39 11.86
CA GLY A 141 -12.84 2.16 10.68
C GLY A 141 -11.78 2.15 9.60
N LEU A 142 -12.22 2.10 8.34
CA LEU A 142 -11.41 2.34 7.16
C LEU A 142 -12.00 3.50 6.37
N ILE A 143 -11.21 4.55 6.13
CA ILE A 143 -11.62 5.71 5.34
C ILE A 143 -10.63 5.93 4.21
N GLY A 144 -11.13 5.91 2.96
CA GLY A 144 -10.34 6.08 1.74
C GLY A 144 -10.33 4.86 0.84
N LYS A 145 -9.14 4.49 0.31
CA LYS A 145 -8.96 3.42 -0.69
C LYS A 145 -8.92 2.04 -0.04
N TRP A 146 -9.70 1.09 -0.61
CA TRP A 146 -9.66 -0.34 -0.24
C TRP A 146 -8.79 -1.17 -1.19
N HIS A 147 -9.20 -1.34 -2.43
CA HIS A 147 -8.51 -2.04 -3.54
C HIS A 147 -8.20 -3.53 -3.30
N LEU A 148 -9.02 -4.22 -2.50
CA LEU A 148 -8.86 -5.65 -2.18
C LEU A 148 -10.10 -6.50 -2.56
N GLY A 149 -10.88 -6.04 -3.55
CA GLY A 149 -12.08 -6.71 -4.02
C GLY A 149 -13.35 -6.19 -3.35
N LEU A 150 -14.51 -6.55 -3.92
CA LEU A 150 -15.81 -6.15 -3.41
C LEU A 150 -16.79 -7.31 -3.41
N ASN A 151 -17.10 -7.89 -4.57
CA ASN A 151 -18.13 -8.88 -4.79
C ASN A 151 -17.56 -10.21 -5.32
N CYS A 152 -18.24 -11.31 -5.08
CA CYS A 152 -17.85 -12.66 -5.52
C CYS A 152 -18.80 -13.23 -6.58
N GLU A 153 -20.11 -13.27 -6.30
CA GLU A 153 -21.13 -13.95 -7.10
C GLU A 153 -22.21 -13.00 -7.61
N SER A 154 -22.52 -11.93 -6.86
CA SER A 154 -23.54 -10.93 -7.21
C SER A 154 -23.08 -9.51 -6.84
N ALA A 155 -23.70 -8.48 -7.44
CA ALA A 155 -23.41 -7.07 -7.17
C ALA A 155 -23.73 -6.60 -5.73
N SER A 156 -24.32 -7.47 -4.90
CA SER A 156 -24.78 -7.15 -3.55
C SER A 156 -24.32 -8.13 -2.46
N ASP A 157 -23.44 -9.09 -2.78
CA ASP A 157 -22.94 -10.04 -1.77
C ASP A 157 -21.81 -9.48 -0.91
N HIS A 158 -21.08 -8.51 -1.43
CA HIS A 158 -20.04 -7.77 -0.71
C HIS A 158 -19.00 -8.64 0.00
N CYS A 159 -18.71 -9.86 -0.51
CA CYS A 159 -17.89 -10.88 0.16
C CYS A 159 -16.47 -10.40 0.51
N HIS A 160 -15.87 -9.51 -0.32
CA HIS A 160 -14.54 -8.94 -0.09
C HIS A 160 -14.59 -7.50 0.44
N HIS A 161 -15.76 -7.02 0.84
CA HIS A 161 -15.93 -5.66 1.36
C HIS A 161 -15.19 -5.48 2.70
N PRO A 162 -14.65 -4.28 3.05
CA PRO A 162 -13.96 -4.03 4.32
C PRO A 162 -14.70 -4.51 5.57
N LEU A 163 -16.04 -4.41 5.59
CA LEU A 163 -16.85 -4.85 6.74
C LEU A 163 -16.76 -6.36 6.99
N HIS A 164 -16.50 -7.17 5.96
CA HIS A 164 -16.26 -8.61 6.09
C HIS A 164 -14.83 -8.96 6.51
N HIS A 165 -13.94 -7.95 6.49
CA HIS A 165 -12.54 -8.07 6.90
C HIS A 165 -12.25 -7.38 8.25
N GLY A 166 -13.29 -7.17 9.08
CA GLY A 166 -13.14 -6.73 10.47
C GLY A 166 -13.32 -5.23 10.71
N PHE A 167 -13.65 -4.42 9.70
CA PHE A 167 -14.00 -3.03 9.90
C PHE A 167 -15.49 -2.88 10.23
N ASP A 168 -15.84 -2.03 11.20
CA ASP A 168 -17.23 -1.68 11.54
C ASP A 168 -17.75 -0.55 10.67
N HIS A 169 -16.84 0.29 10.17
CA HIS A 169 -17.14 1.45 9.37
C HIS A 169 -16.23 1.53 8.15
N PHE A 170 -16.81 1.81 7.00
CA PHE A 170 -16.11 2.08 5.74
C PHE A 170 -16.68 3.32 5.08
N TYR A 171 -15.82 4.25 4.69
CA TYR A 171 -16.15 5.35 3.79
C TYR A 171 -15.04 5.59 2.80
N GLY A 172 -15.32 5.49 1.51
CA GLY A 172 -14.32 5.77 0.50
C GLY A 172 -14.53 5.01 -0.81
N MET A 173 -13.43 4.81 -1.50
CA MET A 173 -13.39 4.13 -2.78
C MET A 173 -13.09 2.64 -2.58
N PRO A 174 -14.04 1.72 -2.91
CA PRO A 174 -13.80 0.28 -2.76
C PRO A 174 -12.74 -0.24 -3.73
N PHE A 175 -12.42 0.53 -4.73
CA PHE A 175 -11.45 0.24 -5.78
C PHE A 175 -10.22 1.16 -5.70
N SER A 176 -9.66 1.58 -6.84
CA SER A 176 -8.53 2.51 -6.96
C SER A 176 -8.87 3.59 -7.97
N LEU A 177 -8.19 4.73 -7.83
CA LEU A 177 -8.21 5.73 -8.89
C LEU A 177 -7.65 5.12 -10.18
N MET A 178 -8.37 5.31 -11.27
CA MET A 178 -7.96 4.94 -12.62
C MET A 178 -8.18 6.14 -13.54
N GLY A 179 -7.44 6.24 -14.64
CA GLY A 179 -7.56 7.35 -15.57
C GLY A 179 -8.99 7.60 -16.08
N ASP A 180 -9.84 6.56 -16.04
CA ASP A 180 -11.26 6.68 -16.40
C ASP A 180 -12.08 7.54 -15.44
N CYS A 181 -11.56 7.79 -14.22
CA CYS A 181 -12.20 8.67 -13.26
C CYS A 181 -12.05 10.15 -13.60
N ALA A 182 -11.04 10.53 -14.39
CA ALA A 182 -10.85 11.88 -14.87
C ALA A 182 -11.35 12.02 -16.32
N ARG A 183 -12.19 13.02 -16.58
CA ARG A 183 -12.76 13.24 -17.92
C ARG A 183 -11.70 13.57 -19.00
N TRP A 184 -10.54 14.07 -18.58
CA TRP A 184 -9.44 14.50 -19.44
C TRP A 184 -8.32 13.47 -19.63
N GLU A 185 -8.31 12.39 -18.84
CA GLU A 185 -7.36 11.30 -18.98
C GLU A 185 -8.05 10.08 -19.59
N LEU A 186 -7.51 9.60 -20.72
CA LEU A 186 -7.94 8.34 -21.32
C LEU A 186 -7.15 7.21 -20.64
N SER A 187 -7.84 6.35 -19.89
CA SER A 187 -7.18 5.16 -19.36
C SER A 187 -6.80 4.21 -20.50
N GLU A 188 -5.69 3.49 -20.29
CA GLU A 188 -5.24 2.45 -21.22
C GLU A 188 -6.31 1.37 -21.46
N LYS A 189 -7.10 1.05 -20.42
CA LYS A 189 -8.21 0.09 -20.54
C LYS A 189 -9.28 0.59 -21.49
N ARG A 190 -9.65 1.85 -21.38
CA ARG A 190 -10.61 2.50 -22.28
C ARG A 190 -10.08 2.49 -23.70
N VAL A 191 -8.85 2.96 -23.90
CA VAL A 191 -8.21 2.98 -25.22
C VAL A 191 -8.13 1.58 -25.82
N ASN A 192 -7.68 0.59 -25.04
CA ASN A 192 -7.60 -0.80 -25.50
C ASN A 192 -8.95 -1.41 -25.83
N LEU A 193 -9.99 -1.09 -25.04
CA LEU A 193 -11.34 -1.60 -25.26
C LEU A 193 -11.98 -0.92 -26.49
N GLU A 194 -11.85 0.40 -26.61
CA GLU A 194 -12.28 1.15 -27.79
C GLU A 194 -11.58 0.67 -29.05
N GLN A 195 -10.27 0.43 -29.02
CA GLN A 195 -9.51 -0.12 -30.14
C GLN A 195 -9.99 -1.52 -30.53
N LYS A 196 -10.23 -2.41 -29.56
CA LYS A 196 -10.76 -3.75 -29.83
C LYS A 196 -12.16 -3.71 -30.44
N LEU A 197 -13.05 -2.87 -29.91
CA LEU A 197 -14.39 -2.71 -30.43
C LEU A 197 -14.36 -2.13 -31.85
N ASN A 198 -13.53 -1.12 -32.10
CA ASN A 198 -13.35 -0.55 -33.44
C ASN A 198 -12.74 -1.56 -34.43
N PHE A 199 -11.77 -2.37 -33.99
CA PHE A 199 -11.22 -3.43 -34.85
C PHE A 199 -12.29 -4.47 -35.21
N LEU A 200 -13.07 -4.94 -34.22
CA LEU A 200 -14.18 -5.89 -34.49
C LEU A 200 -15.24 -5.28 -35.39
N PHE A 201 -15.60 -4.01 -35.21
CA PHE A 201 -16.47 -3.26 -36.12
C PHE A 201 -15.92 -3.26 -37.54
N GLN A 202 -14.64 -2.91 -37.74
CA GLN A 202 -14.01 -2.88 -39.07
C GLN A 202 -14.04 -4.24 -39.74
N VAL A 203 -13.75 -5.32 -39.00
CA VAL A 203 -13.80 -6.69 -39.53
C VAL A 203 -15.23 -7.07 -39.98
N LEU A 204 -16.23 -6.81 -39.12
CA LEU A 204 -17.63 -7.13 -39.46
C LEU A 204 -18.19 -6.25 -40.59
N ALA A 205 -17.81 -4.99 -40.63
CA ALA A 205 -18.17 -4.08 -41.72
C ALA A 205 -17.57 -4.57 -43.06
N LEU A 206 -16.30 -5.01 -43.05
CA LEU A 206 -15.66 -5.58 -44.23
C LEU A 206 -16.35 -6.88 -44.68
N VAL A 207 -16.70 -7.77 -43.74
CA VAL A 207 -17.47 -8.99 -44.03
C VAL A 207 -18.81 -8.65 -44.66
N ALA A 208 -19.57 -7.70 -44.09
CA ALA A 208 -20.85 -7.27 -44.63
C ALA A 208 -20.72 -6.73 -46.08
N LEU A 209 -19.73 -5.84 -46.30
CA LEU A 209 -19.45 -5.27 -47.64
C LEU A 209 -19.06 -6.36 -48.64
N THR A 210 -18.22 -7.31 -48.23
CA THR A 210 -17.80 -8.44 -49.10
C THR A 210 -18.99 -9.32 -49.48
N LEU A 211 -19.88 -9.63 -48.52
CA LEU A 211 -21.08 -10.40 -48.75
C LEU A 211 -22.06 -9.66 -49.70
N VAL A 212 -22.21 -8.35 -49.52
CA VAL A 212 -23.02 -7.50 -50.42
C VAL A 212 -22.44 -7.52 -51.83
N ALA A 213 -21.13 -7.27 -51.98
CA ALA A 213 -20.46 -7.27 -53.27
C ALA A 213 -20.57 -8.64 -53.99
N GLY A 214 -20.29 -9.74 -53.27
CA GLY A 214 -20.40 -11.10 -53.80
C GLY A 214 -21.81 -11.47 -54.23
N LYS A 215 -22.82 -10.98 -53.51
CA LYS A 215 -24.24 -11.16 -53.88
C LYS A 215 -24.64 -10.34 -55.10
N LEU A 216 -24.26 -9.06 -55.16
CA LEU A 216 -24.59 -8.17 -56.29
C LEU A 216 -23.90 -8.60 -57.59
N THR A 217 -22.71 -9.14 -57.49
CA THR A 217 -21.93 -9.68 -58.63
C THR A 217 -22.32 -11.10 -59.01
N HIS A 218 -23.25 -11.73 -58.27
CA HIS A 218 -23.66 -13.14 -58.43
C HIS A 218 -22.52 -14.15 -58.28
N LEU A 219 -21.38 -13.75 -57.68
CA LEU A 219 -20.21 -14.62 -57.46
C LEU A 219 -20.45 -15.62 -56.32
N ILE A 220 -21.31 -15.26 -55.34
CA ILE A 220 -21.59 -16.09 -54.17
C ILE A 220 -23.10 -16.24 -53.96
N PRO A 221 -23.65 -17.47 -53.89
CA PRO A 221 -25.08 -17.70 -53.66
C PRO A 221 -25.44 -17.52 -52.16
N VAL A 222 -25.35 -16.30 -51.63
CA VAL A 222 -25.63 -16.00 -50.22
C VAL A 222 -27.03 -15.40 -50.06
N SER A 223 -27.76 -15.82 -49.01
CA SER A 223 -29.02 -15.19 -48.59
C SER A 223 -28.77 -13.80 -47.98
N TRP A 224 -29.80 -12.96 -47.86
CA TRP A 224 -29.66 -11.65 -47.19
C TRP A 224 -29.46 -11.76 -45.68
N THR A 225 -29.77 -12.89 -45.05
CA THR A 225 -29.72 -13.10 -43.61
C THR A 225 -28.33 -12.84 -43.03
N PRO A 226 -27.21 -13.47 -43.49
CA PRO A 226 -25.87 -13.20 -42.95
C PRO A 226 -25.40 -11.75 -43.23
N VAL A 227 -25.83 -11.14 -44.33
CA VAL A 227 -25.51 -9.74 -44.63
C VAL A 227 -26.15 -8.81 -43.60
N ILE A 228 -27.44 -9.00 -43.31
CA ILE A 228 -28.18 -8.19 -42.33
C ILE A 228 -27.57 -8.36 -40.92
N TRP A 229 -27.31 -9.60 -40.52
CA TRP A 229 -26.74 -9.85 -39.20
C TRP A 229 -25.34 -9.27 -39.04
N SER A 230 -24.45 -9.39 -40.04
CA SER A 230 -23.10 -8.81 -39.96
C SER A 230 -23.16 -7.27 -39.94
N ALA A 231 -24.04 -6.65 -40.70
CA ALA A 231 -24.24 -5.20 -40.67
C ALA A 231 -24.81 -4.72 -39.31
N LEU A 232 -25.82 -5.43 -38.79
CA LEU A 232 -26.40 -5.12 -37.48
C LEU A 232 -25.35 -5.19 -36.36
N TRP A 233 -24.56 -6.27 -36.31
CA TRP A 233 -23.49 -6.41 -35.32
C TRP A 233 -22.40 -5.36 -35.49
N ALA A 234 -22.05 -4.97 -36.73
CA ALA A 234 -21.11 -3.88 -36.96
C ALA A 234 -21.63 -2.55 -36.36
N VAL A 235 -22.91 -2.21 -36.61
CA VAL A 235 -23.51 -1.00 -36.02
C VAL A 235 -23.55 -1.05 -34.49
N LEU A 236 -23.89 -2.20 -33.91
CA LEU A 236 -23.91 -2.38 -32.46
C LEU A 236 -22.50 -2.22 -31.83
N LEU A 237 -21.46 -2.75 -32.49
CA LEU A 237 -20.07 -2.59 -32.01
C LEU A 237 -19.58 -1.13 -32.11
N LEU A 238 -19.97 -0.44 -33.19
CA LEU A 238 -19.67 0.98 -33.35
C LEU A 238 -20.36 1.81 -32.26
N ALA A 239 -21.64 1.57 -32.01
CA ALA A 239 -22.37 2.21 -30.92
C ALA A 239 -21.70 1.92 -29.54
N ALA A 240 -21.36 0.65 -29.27
CA ALA A 240 -20.69 0.25 -28.03
C ALA A 240 -19.36 1.00 -27.85
N SER A 241 -18.58 1.20 -28.90
CA SER A 241 -17.30 1.93 -28.80
C SER A 241 -17.47 3.38 -28.35
N TYR A 242 -18.54 4.05 -28.74
CA TYR A 242 -18.85 5.41 -28.29
C TYR A 242 -19.31 5.49 -26.82
N PHE A 243 -20.03 4.47 -26.34
CA PHE A 243 -20.58 4.49 -24.96
C PHE A 243 -19.64 3.93 -23.91
N VAL A 244 -18.58 3.21 -24.30
CA VAL A 244 -17.61 2.59 -23.37
C VAL A 244 -17.05 3.58 -22.37
N GLY A 245 -16.67 4.79 -22.80
CA GLY A 245 -16.11 5.80 -21.93
C GLY A 245 -17.05 6.26 -20.82
N ALA A 246 -18.32 6.44 -21.12
CA ALA A 246 -19.32 6.83 -20.13
C ALA A 246 -19.61 5.70 -19.12
N LEU A 247 -19.69 4.46 -19.63
CA LEU A 247 -19.92 3.27 -18.78
C LEU A 247 -18.79 3.01 -17.79
N ILE A 248 -17.53 3.16 -18.23
CA ILE A 248 -16.36 2.92 -17.35
C ILE A 248 -16.30 3.94 -16.21
N VAL A 249 -16.49 5.24 -16.50
CA VAL A 249 -16.51 6.29 -15.47
C VAL A 249 -17.60 6.03 -14.43
N HIS A 250 -18.78 5.60 -14.85
CA HIS A 250 -19.85 5.25 -13.92
C HIS A 250 -19.60 3.93 -13.17
N ALA A 251 -18.88 2.99 -13.80
CA ALA A 251 -18.67 1.67 -13.24
C ALA A 251 -17.68 1.67 -12.05
N ASP A 252 -16.51 2.28 -12.20
CA ASP A 252 -15.41 2.12 -11.24
C ASP A 252 -15.16 3.34 -10.35
N CYS A 253 -15.68 4.52 -10.72
CA CYS A 253 -15.45 5.77 -10.00
C CYS A 253 -16.56 6.08 -9.01
N LEU A 254 -16.57 5.39 -7.88
CA LEU A 254 -17.65 5.52 -6.89
C LEU A 254 -17.11 5.66 -5.47
N LEU A 255 -17.90 6.33 -4.63
CA LEU A 255 -17.71 6.36 -3.18
C LEU A 255 -18.83 5.57 -2.50
N MET A 256 -18.46 4.84 -1.46
CA MET A 256 -19.39 4.07 -0.62
C MET A 256 -19.28 4.50 0.84
N ARG A 257 -20.41 4.45 1.54
CA ARG A 257 -20.47 4.40 3.00
C ARG A 257 -21.05 3.04 3.38
N ASN A 258 -20.21 2.21 4.01
CA ASN A 258 -20.54 0.81 4.27
C ASN A 258 -20.99 0.13 2.97
N HIS A 259 -22.16 -0.47 2.91
CA HIS A 259 -22.70 -1.13 1.71
C HIS A 259 -23.45 -0.19 0.75
N THR A 260 -23.54 1.09 1.06
CA THR A 260 -24.33 2.05 0.27
C THR A 260 -23.43 2.91 -0.59
N ILE A 261 -23.69 2.96 -1.91
CA ILE A 261 -23.01 3.90 -2.81
C ILE A 261 -23.55 5.31 -2.52
N THR A 262 -22.68 6.25 -2.20
CA THR A 262 -23.00 7.66 -1.93
C THR A 262 -22.85 8.54 -3.15
N GLU A 263 -21.83 8.29 -3.97
CA GLU A 263 -21.58 9.01 -5.22
C GLU A 263 -21.13 8.03 -6.31
N GLN A 264 -21.72 8.16 -7.48
CA GLN A 264 -21.30 7.44 -8.70
C GLN A 264 -21.73 8.26 -9.95
N PRO A 265 -20.80 8.86 -10.73
CA PRO A 265 -19.36 8.93 -10.44
C PRO A 265 -19.01 9.89 -9.29
N MET A 266 -17.89 9.62 -8.61
CA MET A 266 -17.38 10.49 -7.56
C MET A 266 -16.95 11.85 -8.09
N ARG A 267 -17.09 12.89 -7.24
CA ARG A 267 -16.68 14.28 -7.57
C ARG A 267 -15.31 14.58 -6.95
N PHE A 268 -14.27 14.64 -7.76
CA PHE A 268 -12.87 14.83 -7.33
C PHE A 268 -12.67 16.00 -6.37
N GLN A 269 -13.18 17.18 -6.72
CA GLN A 269 -13.00 18.39 -5.91
C GLN A 269 -13.63 18.33 -4.51
N LYS A 270 -14.61 17.41 -4.31
CA LYS A 270 -15.28 17.23 -3.02
C LYS A 270 -14.73 16.03 -2.23
N THR A 271 -13.89 15.20 -2.82
CA THR A 271 -13.44 13.94 -2.20
C THR A 271 -12.58 14.20 -0.97
N THR A 272 -11.58 15.09 -1.05
CA THR A 272 -10.71 15.43 0.08
C THR A 272 -11.50 15.99 1.29
N PRO A 273 -12.37 17.02 1.13
CA PRO A 273 -13.20 17.49 2.25
C PRO A 273 -14.10 16.41 2.83
N LEU A 274 -14.71 15.55 2.01
CA LEU A 274 -15.57 14.46 2.49
C LEU A 274 -14.79 13.43 3.31
N ILE A 275 -13.60 13.06 2.87
CA ILE A 275 -12.70 12.15 3.62
C ILE A 275 -12.37 12.76 4.99
N LEU A 276 -11.93 14.02 5.05
CA LEU A 276 -11.59 14.69 6.30
C LEU A 276 -12.80 14.82 7.24
N GLN A 277 -13.96 15.14 6.71
CA GLN A 277 -15.20 15.21 7.49
C GLN A 277 -15.56 13.85 8.10
N GLU A 278 -15.40 12.76 7.34
CA GLU A 278 -15.69 11.41 7.81
C GLU A 278 -14.67 10.95 8.88
N VAL A 279 -13.37 11.30 8.71
CA VAL A 279 -12.34 11.06 9.72
C VAL A 279 -12.68 11.79 11.03
N ALA A 280 -13.00 13.09 10.96
CA ALA A 280 -13.36 13.87 12.14
C ALA A 280 -14.62 13.32 12.83
N SER A 281 -15.63 12.92 12.06
CA SER A 281 -16.84 12.29 12.56
C SER A 281 -16.55 10.96 13.27
N PHE A 282 -15.71 10.10 12.68
CA PHE A 282 -15.32 8.83 13.28
C PHE A 282 -14.57 9.04 14.61
N LEU A 283 -13.58 9.92 14.65
CA LEU A 283 -12.82 10.25 15.87
C LEU A 283 -13.74 10.76 16.98
N LYS A 284 -14.64 11.70 16.66
CA LYS A 284 -15.58 12.26 17.62
C LYS A 284 -16.54 11.21 18.21
N ARG A 285 -17.06 10.30 17.37
CA ARG A 285 -17.98 9.23 17.83
C ARG A 285 -17.28 8.22 18.74
N ASN A 286 -16.00 7.95 18.51
CA ASN A 286 -15.28 6.85 19.16
C ASN A 286 -14.25 7.32 20.21
N LYS A 287 -14.25 8.60 20.60
CA LYS A 287 -13.26 9.18 21.53
C LYS A 287 -13.27 8.62 22.96
N HIS A 288 -14.31 7.89 23.36
CA HIS A 288 -14.46 7.35 24.71
C HIS A 288 -14.08 5.86 24.83
N GLY A 289 -13.70 5.22 23.76
CA GLY A 289 -13.25 3.82 23.73
C GLY A 289 -12.04 3.64 22.83
N PRO A 290 -11.37 2.49 22.87
CA PRO A 290 -10.26 2.24 21.96
C PRO A 290 -10.79 2.13 20.53
N PHE A 291 -10.10 2.77 19.61
CA PHE A 291 -10.41 2.67 18.18
C PHE A 291 -9.18 2.29 17.35
N LEU A 292 -9.44 1.65 16.23
CA LEU A 292 -8.54 1.50 15.09
C LEU A 292 -9.13 2.30 13.92
N LEU A 293 -8.43 3.33 13.48
CA LEU A 293 -8.78 4.06 12.27
C LEU A 293 -7.65 3.91 11.24
N PHE A 294 -7.98 3.31 10.10
CA PHE A 294 -7.10 3.23 8.94
C PHE A 294 -7.56 4.26 7.91
N VAL A 295 -6.79 5.35 7.77
CA VAL A 295 -6.96 6.35 6.71
C VAL A 295 -6.04 5.99 5.55
N SER A 296 -6.65 5.52 4.49
CA SER A 296 -5.98 5.08 3.27
C SER A 296 -6.19 6.16 2.19
N PHE A 297 -5.23 7.06 2.06
CA PHE A 297 -5.34 8.18 1.13
C PHE A 297 -5.48 7.70 -0.32
N LEU A 298 -6.13 8.52 -1.16
CA LEU A 298 -6.13 8.36 -2.62
C LEU A 298 -4.91 9.07 -3.24
N HIS A 299 -4.30 9.98 -2.49
CA HIS A 299 -3.09 10.72 -2.82
C HIS A 299 -1.87 9.78 -2.66
N VAL A 300 -0.96 9.77 -3.56
CA VAL A 300 -0.74 10.63 -4.73
C VAL A 300 -0.88 9.84 -6.04
N HIS A 301 -1.85 8.91 -6.07
CA HIS A 301 -2.13 8.07 -7.23
C HIS A 301 -2.80 8.87 -8.35
N ILE A 302 -2.44 8.58 -9.58
CA ILE A 302 -3.08 9.18 -10.77
C ILE A 302 -4.48 8.56 -11.03
N PRO A 303 -5.44 9.37 -11.55
CA PRO A 303 -5.38 10.80 -11.80
C PRO A 303 -5.28 11.60 -10.51
N LEU A 304 -4.43 12.64 -10.51
CA LEU A 304 -4.14 13.44 -9.32
C LEU A 304 -5.38 14.24 -8.90
N ILE A 305 -5.96 13.88 -7.76
CA ILE A 305 -7.06 14.64 -7.13
C ILE A 305 -6.41 15.78 -6.36
N THR A 306 -6.66 17.02 -6.79
CA THR A 306 -6.07 18.20 -6.12
C THR A 306 -7.11 19.31 -6.03
N MET A 307 -7.30 19.83 -4.82
CA MET A 307 -8.18 20.98 -4.59
C MET A 307 -7.61 22.24 -5.23
N GLU A 308 -8.48 23.15 -5.69
CA GLU A 308 -8.11 24.39 -6.40
C GLU A 308 -7.13 25.27 -5.61
N ASN A 309 -7.25 25.30 -4.29
CA ASN A 309 -6.37 26.09 -3.42
C ASN A 309 -4.92 25.55 -3.33
N PHE A 310 -4.65 24.33 -3.79
CA PHE A 310 -3.30 23.77 -3.87
C PHE A 310 -2.69 23.89 -5.28
N LEU A 311 -3.50 24.05 -6.32
CA LEU A 311 -3.04 24.07 -7.70
C LEU A 311 -2.02 25.19 -7.95
N GLY A 312 -0.86 24.83 -8.53
CA GLY A 312 0.22 25.75 -8.88
C GLY A 312 1.00 26.29 -7.68
N LYS A 313 0.95 25.65 -6.53
CA LYS A 313 1.66 26.06 -5.30
C LYS A 313 3.02 25.39 -5.15
N SER A 314 3.17 24.17 -5.63
CA SER A 314 4.40 23.41 -5.54
C SER A 314 5.38 23.75 -6.67
N LEU A 315 6.68 23.63 -6.39
CA LEU A 315 7.74 23.70 -7.41
C LEU A 315 7.76 22.46 -8.32
N HIS A 316 7.06 21.39 -7.93
CA HIS A 316 7.02 20.10 -8.62
C HIS A 316 5.72 19.89 -9.42
N GLY A 317 5.05 20.98 -9.83
CA GLY A 317 3.83 20.95 -10.62
C GLY A 317 2.68 20.22 -9.90
N LEU A 318 1.75 19.67 -10.67
CA LEU A 318 0.52 19.06 -10.13
C LEU A 318 0.81 17.87 -9.18
N TYR A 319 1.86 17.09 -9.43
CA TYR A 319 2.26 16.02 -8.51
C TYR A 319 2.66 16.59 -7.14
N GLY A 320 3.51 17.61 -7.12
CA GLY A 320 3.89 18.26 -5.88
C GLY A 320 2.72 18.96 -5.18
N ASP A 321 1.82 19.59 -5.94
CA ASP A 321 0.58 20.16 -5.39
C ASP A 321 -0.24 19.08 -4.65
N ASN A 322 -0.29 17.85 -5.21
CA ASN A 322 -1.01 16.72 -4.62
C ASN A 322 -0.33 16.15 -3.38
N VAL A 323 1.02 16.11 -3.35
CA VAL A 323 1.79 15.74 -2.15
C VAL A 323 1.56 16.75 -1.02
N GLU A 324 1.61 18.06 -1.33
CA GLU A 324 1.39 19.13 -0.35
C GLU A 324 -0.06 19.14 0.19
N GLU A 325 -1.04 18.79 -0.65
CA GLU A 325 -2.43 18.59 -0.21
C GLU A 325 -2.54 17.41 0.76
N MET A 326 -1.89 16.28 0.45
CA MET A 326 -1.88 15.11 1.34
C MET A 326 -1.22 15.45 2.69
N ASP A 327 -0.09 16.16 2.69
CA ASP A 327 0.55 16.60 3.92
C ASP A 327 -0.38 17.51 4.75
N TRP A 328 -1.08 18.44 4.10
CA TRP A 328 -2.09 19.25 4.75
C TRP A 328 -3.23 18.40 5.34
N MET A 329 -3.69 17.35 4.63
CA MET A 329 -4.69 16.41 5.17
C MET A 329 -4.18 15.73 6.44
N VAL A 330 -2.92 15.30 6.47
CA VAL A 330 -2.28 14.75 7.67
C VAL A 330 -2.35 15.78 8.80
N GLY A 331 -2.01 17.04 8.55
CA GLY A 331 -2.12 18.12 9.52
C GLY A 331 -3.53 18.27 10.09
N GLN A 332 -4.56 18.29 9.23
CA GLN A 332 -5.97 18.41 9.66
C GLN A 332 -6.43 17.24 10.54
N ILE A 333 -5.93 16.03 10.27
CA ILE A 333 -6.22 14.84 11.08
C ILE A 333 -5.55 14.96 12.45
N LEU A 334 -4.29 15.41 12.51
CA LEU A 334 -3.57 15.63 13.76
C LEU A 334 -4.23 16.74 14.61
N ASP A 335 -4.62 17.85 14.00
CA ASP A 335 -5.36 18.93 14.67
C ASP A 335 -6.69 18.42 15.24
N THR A 336 -7.37 17.52 14.53
CA THR A 336 -8.61 16.91 15.02
C THR A 336 -8.35 16.02 16.25
N LEU A 337 -7.26 15.23 16.25
CA LEU A 337 -6.87 14.45 17.45
C LEU A 337 -6.55 15.36 18.65
N ASP A 338 -5.87 16.46 18.42
CA ASP A 338 -5.54 17.44 19.47
C ASP A 338 -6.82 18.10 20.02
N MET A 339 -7.74 18.54 19.18
CA MET A 339 -9.02 19.13 19.58
C MET A 339 -9.91 18.17 20.39
N GLU A 340 -9.88 16.88 20.08
CA GLU A 340 -10.65 15.86 20.80
C GLU A 340 -9.90 15.30 22.03
N GLY A 341 -8.65 15.77 22.31
CA GLY A 341 -7.83 15.36 23.45
C GLY A 341 -7.29 13.93 23.35
N LEU A 342 -7.10 13.42 22.12
CA LEU A 342 -6.74 12.03 21.85
C LEU A 342 -5.25 11.82 21.60
N THR A 343 -4.46 12.87 21.41
CA THR A 343 -3.06 12.82 20.96
C THR A 343 -2.19 11.92 21.80
N ASN A 344 -2.24 12.04 23.13
CA ASN A 344 -1.37 11.25 24.03
C ASN A 344 -1.80 9.79 24.19
N SER A 345 -3.04 9.47 23.84
CA SER A 345 -3.60 8.11 23.92
C SER A 345 -3.61 7.37 22.58
N THR A 346 -3.04 7.96 21.53
CA THR A 346 -3.09 7.42 20.16
C THR A 346 -1.70 7.13 19.63
N LEU A 347 -1.47 5.87 19.22
CA LEU A 347 -0.36 5.50 18.35
C LEU A 347 -0.70 5.93 16.93
N ILE A 348 0.15 6.76 16.33
CA ILE A 348 0.02 7.21 14.94
C ILE A 348 1.14 6.55 14.12
N TYR A 349 0.78 5.98 12.99
CA TYR A 349 1.72 5.42 12.02
C TYR A 349 1.46 6.00 10.65
N PHE A 350 2.52 6.50 9.97
CA PHE A 350 2.47 7.00 8.60
C PHE A 350 3.38 6.17 7.68
N THR A 351 2.86 5.82 6.49
CA THR A 351 3.58 5.07 5.45
C THR A 351 3.05 5.34 4.05
N SER A 352 3.69 4.70 3.03
CA SER A 352 3.15 4.48 1.68
C SER A 352 2.93 2.99 1.45
N ASP A 353 2.00 2.63 0.56
CA ASP A 353 1.76 1.22 0.25
C ASP A 353 2.92 0.58 -0.56
N HIS A 354 3.64 1.33 -1.36
CA HIS A 354 4.87 0.97 -2.08
C HIS A 354 5.59 2.23 -2.57
N GLY A 355 6.69 2.06 -3.29
CA GLY A 355 7.45 3.18 -3.84
C GLY A 355 6.74 3.92 -4.97
N GLY A 356 7.18 5.14 -5.23
CA GLY A 356 6.61 6.03 -6.24
C GLY A 356 6.76 5.51 -7.67
N SER A 357 5.83 5.91 -8.53
CA SER A 357 5.80 5.53 -9.93
C SER A 357 6.67 6.47 -10.76
N LEU A 358 7.71 5.94 -11.39
CA LEU A 358 8.64 6.71 -12.23
C LEU A 358 8.14 6.88 -13.67
N GLU A 359 7.37 5.91 -14.16
CA GLU A 359 6.92 5.84 -15.55
C GLU A 359 5.73 6.72 -15.87
N ASN A 360 5.05 7.25 -14.86
CA ASN A 360 3.89 8.12 -15.07
C ASN A 360 4.33 9.48 -15.57
N GLN A 361 4.03 9.75 -16.86
CA GLN A 361 4.33 10.99 -17.56
C GLN A 361 3.11 11.48 -18.33
N LEU A 362 2.92 12.80 -18.39
CA LEU A 362 1.99 13.46 -19.30
C LEU A 362 2.80 14.37 -20.24
N GLY A 363 2.96 13.94 -21.49
CA GLY A 363 3.92 14.56 -22.41
C GLY A 363 5.34 14.38 -21.91
N HIS A 364 6.04 15.47 -21.58
CA HIS A 364 7.38 15.46 -20.99
C HIS A 364 7.40 15.75 -19.48
N THR A 365 6.24 15.96 -18.88
CA THR A 365 6.11 16.28 -17.45
C THR A 365 5.93 15.00 -16.66
N GLN A 366 6.72 14.82 -15.60
CA GLN A 366 6.56 13.72 -14.68
C GLN A 366 5.31 13.92 -13.81
N TYR A 367 4.49 12.89 -13.71
CA TYR A 367 3.25 12.84 -12.95
C TYR A 367 3.30 11.82 -11.81
N GLY A 368 4.43 11.14 -11.66
CA GLY A 368 4.65 10.13 -10.64
C GLY A 368 5.67 10.55 -9.61
N GLY A 369 5.87 9.70 -8.60
CA GLY A 369 6.73 9.93 -7.46
C GLY A 369 8.21 9.86 -7.75
N TRP A 370 8.99 10.31 -6.77
CA TRP A 370 10.43 10.23 -6.76
C TRP A 370 10.93 9.40 -5.57
N ASN A 371 11.80 8.42 -5.85
CA ASN A 371 12.29 7.49 -4.83
C ASN A 371 13.67 7.89 -4.27
N GLY A 372 14.09 9.14 -4.45
CA GLY A 372 15.36 9.65 -3.96
C GLY A 372 16.55 8.97 -4.62
N ILE A 373 17.46 8.47 -3.79
CA ILE A 373 18.67 7.76 -4.25
C ILE A 373 18.39 6.31 -4.63
N TYR A 374 17.19 5.79 -4.36
CA TYR A 374 16.86 4.37 -4.53
C TYR A 374 16.45 4.04 -5.95
N LYS A 375 17.09 3.03 -6.52
CA LYS A 375 16.87 2.58 -7.89
C LYS A 375 15.53 1.90 -8.06
N GLY A 376 14.87 2.14 -9.19
CA GLY A 376 13.57 1.56 -9.50
C GLY A 376 12.39 2.29 -8.85
N GLY A 377 11.20 1.75 -9.04
CA GLY A 377 9.94 2.32 -8.56
C GLY A 377 8.80 1.32 -8.57
N LYS A 378 7.58 1.82 -8.55
CA LYS A 378 6.34 1.05 -8.60
C LYS A 378 6.42 -0.11 -9.59
N GLY A 379 6.02 -1.30 -9.15
CA GLY A 379 6.04 -2.50 -9.97
C GLY A 379 7.38 -3.21 -10.08
N MET A 380 8.44 -2.73 -9.43
CA MET A 380 9.77 -3.33 -9.46
C MET A 380 10.08 -3.97 -8.10
N GLY A 381 9.57 -5.17 -7.87
CA GLY A 381 9.60 -5.84 -6.55
C GLY A 381 10.99 -6.17 -6.01
N GLY A 382 12.05 -6.16 -6.83
CA GLY A 382 13.41 -6.40 -6.39
C GLY A 382 14.17 -5.12 -5.98
N TRP A 383 13.93 -3.99 -6.63
CA TRP A 383 14.68 -2.75 -6.44
C TRP A 383 14.18 -1.91 -5.27
N GLU A 384 15.12 -1.26 -4.54
CA GLU A 384 14.79 -0.48 -3.34
C GLU A 384 13.73 0.60 -3.59
N GLY A 385 13.81 1.33 -4.70
CA GLY A 385 12.85 2.37 -5.04
C GLY A 385 11.41 1.88 -5.23
N GLY A 386 11.22 0.57 -5.49
CA GLY A 386 9.88 -0.02 -5.59
C GLY A 386 9.28 -0.47 -4.26
N ILE A 387 10.14 -0.76 -3.28
CA ILE A 387 9.73 -1.41 -2.03
C ILE A 387 10.12 -0.64 -0.76
N ARG A 388 11.06 0.29 -0.81
CA ARG A 388 11.42 1.12 0.34
C ARG A 388 10.42 2.26 0.49
N VAL A 389 9.75 2.30 1.63
CA VAL A 389 8.66 3.23 1.94
C VAL A 389 8.95 4.03 3.21
N PRO A 390 8.34 5.20 3.42
CA PRO A 390 8.40 5.87 4.71
C PRO A 390 7.78 5.00 5.79
N GLY A 391 8.37 5.02 6.99
CA GLY A 391 7.83 4.40 8.20
C GLY A 391 8.04 5.36 9.36
N ILE A 392 6.96 5.98 9.84
CA ILE A 392 7.03 6.97 10.93
C ILE A 392 6.02 6.58 12.00
N PHE A 393 6.48 6.42 13.23
CA PHE A 393 5.64 6.13 14.39
C PHE A 393 5.69 7.27 15.39
N ARG A 394 4.54 7.74 15.87
CA ARG A 394 4.43 8.76 16.91
C ARG A 394 3.45 8.33 17.98
N TRP A 395 3.89 8.36 19.23
CA TRP A 395 3.04 8.15 20.40
C TRP A 395 3.61 8.94 21.57
N PRO A 396 3.13 10.16 21.80
CA PRO A 396 3.68 11.05 22.80
C PRO A 396 3.65 10.44 24.20
N GLY A 397 4.77 10.57 24.93
CA GLY A 397 4.91 10.02 26.27
C GLY A 397 5.20 8.52 26.34
N VAL A 398 5.16 7.80 25.22
CA VAL A 398 5.46 6.36 25.13
C VAL A 398 6.67 6.10 24.22
N LEU A 399 6.63 6.60 22.99
CA LEU A 399 7.76 6.50 22.06
C LEU A 399 8.70 7.72 22.20
N PRO A 400 10.02 7.53 22.06
CA PRO A 400 10.96 8.65 22.07
C PRO A 400 10.80 9.52 20.84
N ALA A 401 10.92 10.84 21.01
CA ALA A 401 10.92 11.79 19.90
C ALA A 401 12.30 11.85 19.21
N GLY A 402 12.30 12.06 17.88
CA GLY A 402 13.51 12.26 17.08
C GLY A 402 14.39 11.02 16.89
N GLN A 403 13.92 9.84 17.27
CA GLN A 403 14.67 8.60 17.08
C GLN A 403 14.67 8.17 15.60
N VAL A 404 15.84 7.72 15.14
CA VAL A 404 16.03 7.15 13.80
C VAL A 404 16.49 5.71 13.92
N ILE A 405 15.75 4.79 13.32
CA ILE A 405 16.05 3.35 13.32
C ILE A 405 16.51 2.95 11.92
N GLY A 406 17.73 2.41 11.83
CA GLY A 406 18.34 1.93 10.59
C GLY A 406 18.21 0.43 10.35
N GLU A 407 17.53 -0.29 11.24
CA GLU A 407 17.30 -1.73 11.11
C GLU A 407 16.20 -2.03 10.05
N PRO A 408 16.28 -3.14 9.32
CA PRO A 408 15.25 -3.51 8.36
C PRO A 408 13.94 -3.86 9.06
N THR A 409 12.87 -3.28 8.56
CA THR A 409 11.48 -3.51 9.02
C THR A 409 10.57 -3.67 7.82
N SER A 410 9.36 -4.18 8.02
CA SER A 410 8.40 -4.42 6.94
C SER A 410 7.03 -3.82 7.24
N LEU A 411 6.26 -3.47 6.21
CA LEU A 411 4.83 -3.15 6.35
C LEU A 411 4.05 -4.30 7.03
N MET A 412 4.50 -5.55 6.86
CA MET A 412 3.88 -6.71 7.50
C MET A 412 4.00 -6.69 9.03
N ASP A 413 4.99 -5.98 9.58
CA ASP A 413 5.27 -5.90 11.01
C ASP A 413 4.19 -5.12 11.77
N VAL A 414 3.45 -4.26 11.06
CA VAL A 414 2.33 -3.51 11.66
C VAL A 414 1.25 -4.46 12.17
N PHE A 415 1.01 -5.59 11.49
CA PHE A 415 0.03 -6.58 11.92
C PHE A 415 0.31 -7.13 13.33
N PRO A 416 1.44 -7.81 13.62
CA PRO A 416 1.69 -8.31 14.97
C PRO A 416 1.82 -7.17 16.00
N THR A 417 2.38 -6.03 15.63
CA THR A 417 2.56 -4.89 16.55
C THR A 417 1.22 -4.35 17.05
N VAL A 418 0.26 -4.06 16.15
CA VAL A 418 -1.05 -3.52 16.57
C VAL A 418 -1.91 -4.57 17.26
N VAL A 419 -1.77 -5.84 16.88
CA VAL A 419 -2.47 -6.97 17.53
C VAL A 419 -2.01 -7.11 18.99
N GLN A 420 -0.71 -7.09 19.25
CA GLN A 420 -0.16 -7.19 20.62
C GLN A 420 -0.52 -5.94 21.46
N LEU A 421 -0.43 -4.75 20.89
CA LEU A 421 -0.85 -3.51 21.57
C LEU A 421 -2.33 -3.53 21.97
N ALA A 422 -3.18 -4.18 21.19
CA ALA A 422 -4.59 -4.36 21.50
C ALA A 422 -4.86 -5.49 22.53
N GLY A 423 -3.83 -6.21 22.98
CA GLY A 423 -3.96 -7.40 23.82
C GLY A 423 -4.55 -8.60 23.07
N GLY A 424 -4.33 -8.65 21.75
CA GLY A 424 -4.67 -9.76 20.89
C GLY A 424 -3.55 -10.81 20.83
N GLU A 425 -3.84 -11.92 20.19
CA GLU A 425 -2.86 -12.97 19.90
C GLU A 425 -2.65 -13.08 18.40
N VAL A 426 -1.39 -13.19 18.00
CA VAL A 426 -1.04 -13.45 16.60
C VAL A 426 -1.49 -14.86 16.23
N PRO A 427 -2.21 -15.06 15.10
CA PRO A 427 -2.69 -16.39 14.70
C PRO A 427 -1.56 -17.43 14.59
N GLN A 428 -1.78 -18.60 15.16
CA GLN A 428 -0.83 -19.73 15.13
C GLN A 428 -1.20 -20.78 14.07
N ASP A 429 -2.36 -20.68 13.45
CA ASP A 429 -2.88 -21.58 12.41
C ASP A 429 -2.25 -21.34 11.03
N ARG A 430 -1.48 -20.27 10.90
CA ARG A 430 -0.85 -19.82 9.65
C ARG A 430 0.48 -19.14 9.90
N VAL A 431 1.32 -19.08 8.86
CA VAL A 431 2.59 -18.35 8.93
C VAL A 431 2.29 -16.85 8.85
N ILE A 432 2.72 -16.08 9.85
CA ILE A 432 2.80 -14.63 9.84
C ILE A 432 4.27 -14.27 9.58
N ASP A 433 4.53 -13.45 8.56
CA ASP A 433 5.89 -13.06 8.16
C ASP A 433 6.34 -11.77 8.86
N GLY A 434 5.39 -10.96 9.34
CA GLY A 434 5.67 -9.75 10.12
C GLY A 434 6.14 -10.06 11.55
N GLN A 435 6.93 -9.13 12.11
CA GLN A 435 7.51 -9.20 13.46
C GLN A 435 6.99 -8.03 14.32
N ASP A 436 6.97 -8.18 15.64
CA ASP A 436 6.56 -7.09 16.53
C ASP A 436 7.63 -5.98 16.56
N LEU A 437 7.24 -4.76 16.16
CA LEU A 437 8.11 -3.60 16.14
C LEU A 437 8.24 -2.91 17.50
N LEU A 438 7.36 -3.16 18.45
CA LEU A 438 7.28 -2.37 19.68
C LEU A 438 8.60 -2.37 20.49
N PRO A 439 9.31 -3.50 20.66
CA PRO A 439 10.60 -3.50 21.36
C PRO A 439 11.65 -2.62 20.66
N LEU A 440 11.66 -2.60 19.33
CA LEU A 440 12.58 -1.79 18.53
C LEU A 440 12.22 -0.30 18.62
N LEU A 441 10.92 0.03 18.52
CA LEU A 441 10.40 1.40 18.63
C LEU A 441 10.65 2.01 20.02
N LEU A 442 10.57 1.21 21.09
CA LEU A 442 10.86 1.62 22.46
C LEU A 442 12.36 1.67 22.76
N GLY A 443 13.22 1.20 21.86
CA GLY A 443 14.67 1.10 22.08
C GLY A 443 15.09 0.01 23.07
N THR A 444 14.19 -0.90 23.44
CA THR A 444 14.48 -2.05 24.30
C THR A 444 15.15 -3.19 23.53
N ALA A 445 14.91 -3.30 22.22
CA ALA A 445 15.67 -4.10 21.27
C ALA A 445 16.58 -3.20 20.42
N GLN A 446 17.80 -3.68 20.14
CA GLN A 446 18.80 -2.96 19.33
C GLN A 446 18.84 -3.45 17.87
N HIS A 447 18.26 -4.60 17.58
CA HIS A 447 18.27 -5.25 16.28
C HIS A 447 16.86 -5.70 15.90
N SER A 448 16.60 -5.67 14.60
CA SER A 448 15.39 -6.25 14.02
C SER A 448 15.41 -7.79 14.10
N ASP A 449 14.25 -8.40 14.23
CA ASP A 449 14.08 -9.84 14.14
C ASP A 449 14.11 -10.36 12.69
N HIS A 450 14.16 -9.46 11.70
CA HIS A 450 14.29 -9.82 10.29
C HIS A 450 15.74 -10.10 9.90
N GLU A 451 16.18 -11.37 9.99
CA GLU A 451 17.43 -11.79 9.37
C GLU A 451 17.31 -11.78 7.84
N PHE A 452 16.17 -12.23 7.29
CA PHE A 452 15.91 -12.27 5.86
C PHE A 452 14.60 -11.59 5.49
N LEU A 453 14.59 -10.88 4.35
CA LEU A 453 13.35 -10.42 3.69
C LEU A 453 13.35 -10.87 2.23
N MET A 454 12.22 -11.42 1.78
CA MET A 454 11.99 -11.91 0.43
C MET A 454 11.29 -10.84 -0.41
N HIS A 455 11.78 -10.58 -1.61
CA HIS A 455 11.27 -9.52 -2.48
C HIS A 455 10.62 -10.12 -3.71
N TYR A 456 9.30 -10.05 -3.74
CA TYR A 456 8.48 -10.59 -4.80
C TYR A 456 8.07 -9.53 -5.83
N CYS A 457 8.07 -9.92 -7.10
CA CYS A 457 7.37 -9.22 -8.16
C CYS A 457 6.25 -10.15 -8.64
N GLU A 458 5.01 -9.85 -8.26
CA GLU A 458 3.88 -10.79 -8.38
C GLU A 458 4.17 -12.11 -7.64
N GLY A 459 3.92 -13.25 -8.29
CA GLY A 459 4.24 -14.58 -7.76
C GLY A 459 5.72 -14.98 -7.89
N PHE A 460 6.59 -14.13 -8.45
CA PHE A 460 7.99 -14.45 -8.73
C PHE A 460 8.95 -13.81 -7.73
N LEU A 461 9.83 -14.60 -7.15
CA LEU A 461 10.88 -14.10 -6.26
C LEU A 461 11.99 -13.44 -7.11
N HIS A 462 12.13 -12.13 -7.00
CA HIS A 462 13.12 -11.36 -7.74
C HIS A 462 14.41 -11.15 -6.98
N ALA A 463 14.32 -10.91 -5.67
CA ALA A 463 15.48 -10.69 -4.82
C ALA A 463 15.25 -11.17 -3.39
N ALA A 464 16.33 -11.27 -2.63
CA ALA A 464 16.27 -11.51 -1.19
C ALA A 464 17.32 -10.63 -0.49
N ARG A 465 16.98 -10.18 0.71
CA ARG A 465 17.85 -9.40 1.59
C ARG A 465 18.26 -10.25 2.78
N TRP A 466 19.54 -10.15 3.16
CA TRP A 466 20.09 -10.74 4.38
C TRP A 466 20.70 -9.65 5.25
N HIS A 467 20.15 -9.46 6.43
CA HIS A 467 20.67 -8.53 7.43
C HIS A 467 21.46 -9.26 8.50
N GLN A 468 22.69 -8.82 8.73
CA GLN A 468 23.59 -9.40 9.72
C GLN A 468 23.59 -8.56 11.01
N ARG A 469 23.95 -9.19 12.12
CA ARG A 469 24.03 -8.52 13.44
C ARG A 469 25.06 -7.39 13.51
N ASP A 470 26.06 -7.40 12.63
CA ASP A 470 27.04 -6.33 12.47
C ASP A 470 26.51 -5.14 11.65
N ARG A 471 25.20 -5.17 11.29
CA ARG A 471 24.45 -4.20 10.47
C ARG A 471 24.81 -4.20 9.00
N THR A 472 25.60 -5.15 8.52
CA THR A 472 25.79 -5.35 7.09
C THR A 472 24.50 -5.90 6.48
N THR A 473 24.05 -5.29 5.40
CA THR A 473 22.81 -5.71 4.71
C THR A 473 23.14 -6.07 3.28
N TRP A 474 23.14 -7.36 3.00
CA TRP A 474 23.32 -7.90 1.65
C TRP A 474 22.00 -8.00 0.92
N LYS A 475 22.04 -7.77 -0.39
CA LYS A 475 20.91 -8.01 -1.28
C LYS A 475 21.34 -8.75 -2.52
N VAL A 476 20.60 -9.81 -2.82
CA VAL A 476 20.85 -10.70 -3.95
C VAL A 476 19.67 -10.62 -4.91
N HIS A 477 19.93 -10.21 -6.17
CA HIS A 477 18.94 -10.22 -7.22
C HIS A 477 19.10 -11.45 -8.11
N PHE A 478 18.05 -12.25 -8.19
CA PHE A 478 17.96 -13.42 -9.09
C PHE A 478 17.41 -13.02 -10.44
N VAL A 479 16.47 -12.05 -10.44
CA VAL A 479 15.76 -11.57 -11.63
C VAL A 479 15.63 -10.05 -11.56
N THR A 480 15.89 -9.38 -12.68
CA THR A 480 15.65 -7.93 -12.82
C THR A 480 14.91 -7.63 -14.11
N PRO A 481 14.06 -6.57 -14.16
CA PRO A 481 13.48 -6.13 -15.41
C PRO A 481 14.55 -5.52 -16.33
N VAL A 482 14.35 -5.61 -17.64
CA VAL A 482 15.12 -4.86 -18.64
C VAL A 482 14.59 -3.44 -18.65
N PHE A 483 15.41 -2.49 -18.18
CA PHE A 483 15.07 -1.07 -18.19
C PHE A 483 14.97 -0.51 -19.60
N GLN A 484 14.13 0.49 -19.80
CA GLN A 484 13.92 1.12 -21.10
C GLN A 484 13.75 2.64 -20.94
N PRO A 485 14.66 3.47 -21.46
CA PRO A 485 15.93 3.06 -22.11
C PRO A 485 16.89 2.35 -21.16
N GLU A 486 17.92 1.72 -21.70
CA GLU A 486 18.93 1.02 -20.92
C GLU A 486 19.56 1.96 -19.87
N GLY A 487 19.74 1.46 -18.64
CA GLY A 487 20.29 2.25 -17.52
C GLY A 487 19.34 3.26 -16.88
N ALA A 488 18.12 3.44 -17.40
CA ALA A 488 17.18 4.46 -16.89
C ALA A 488 16.64 4.20 -15.48
N GLY A 489 16.82 2.99 -14.93
CA GLY A 489 16.23 2.60 -13.64
C GLY A 489 14.71 2.46 -13.66
N ALA A 490 14.07 2.56 -14.84
CA ALA A 490 12.63 2.50 -15.07
C ALA A 490 12.31 1.90 -16.44
N CYS A 491 11.04 1.60 -16.73
CA CYS A 491 10.60 1.05 -18.00
C CYS A 491 9.70 2.06 -18.74
N TYR A 492 10.27 3.18 -19.14
CA TYR A 492 9.55 4.23 -19.86
C TYR A 492 8.91 3.70 -21.14
N GLY A 493 7.73 4.22 -21.49
CA GLY A 493 6.90 3.68 -22.57
C GLY A 493 6.05 2.46 -22.18
N ARG A 494 6.16 2.03 -20.92
CA ARG A 494 5.26 1.08 -20.24
C ARG A 494 4.82 1.69 -18.93
N LYS A 495 3.68 1.29 -18.40
CA LYS A 495 3.20 1.81 -17.10
C LYS A 495 3.94 1.23 -15.90
N VAL A 496 4.46 0.00 -16.04
CA VAL A 496 5.26 -0.70 -15.03
C VAL A 496 6.21 -1.69 -15.70
N CYS A 497 7.36 -1.94 -15.08
CA CYS A 497 8.31 -2.94 -15.53
C CYS A 497 7.74 -4.37 -15.42
N PRO A 498 8.07 -5.28 -16.33
CA PRO A 498 7.61 -6.68 -16.28
C PRO A 498 8.28 -7.45 -15.14
N CYS A 499 7.57 -8.45 -14.59
CA CYS A 499 8.08 -9.38 -13.58
C CYS A 499 8.54 -10.72 -14.17
N PHE A 500 8.18 -11.04 -15.42
CA PHE A 500 8.46 -12.32 -16.06
C PHE A 500 8.49 -12.21 -17.58
N GLY A 501 8.90 -13.30 -18.26
CA GLY A 501 8.94 -13.40 -19.71
C GLY A 501 10.23 -12.84 -20.33
N GLU A 502 10.22 -12.55 -21.62
CA GLU A 502 11.42 -12.16 -22.40
C GLU A 502 12.06 -10.82 -21.99
N LYS A 503 11.36 -10.01 -21.19
CA LYS A 503 11.82 -8.67 -20.80
C LYS A 503 12.28 -8.59 -19.34
N VAL A 504 12.66 -9.72 -18.77
CA VAL A 504 13.41 -9.82 -17.53
C VAL A 504 14.73 -10.55 -17.78
N LEU A 505 15.74 -10.22 -16.98
CA LEU A 505 17.04 -10.86 -16.99
C LEU A 505 17.13 -11.80 -15.79
N HIS A 506 17.40 -13.08 -16.05
CA HIS A 506 17.79 -14.04 -15.04
C HIS A 506 19.30 -14.01 -14.89
N HIS A 507 19.78 -13.82 -13.68
CA HIS A 507 21.20 -13.67 -13.39
C HIS A 507 21.81 -14.98 -12.90
N ASP A 508 22.91 -15.42 -13.52
CA ASP A 508 23.72 -16.57 -13.11
C ASP A 508 25.22 -16.23 -13.29
N PRO A 509 25.97 -15.97 -12.22
CA PRO A 509 25.51 -15.89 -10.83
C PRO A 509 24.56 -14.71 -10.59
N PRO A 510 23.71 -14.76 -9.53
CA PRO A 510 22.86 -13.64 -9.13
C PRO A 510 23.68 -12.38 -8.82
N LEU A 511 23.05 -11.18 -8.97
CA LEU A 511 23.70 -9.92 -8.63
C LEU A 511 23.76 -9.74 -7.11
N LEU A 512 24.91 -9.31 -6.59
CA LEU A 512 25.11 -9.02 -5.18
C LEU A 512 25.35 -7.53 -4.96
N PHE A 513 24.70 -6.98 -3.93
CA PHE A 513 24.89 -5.61 -3.44
C PHE A 513 25.09 -5.60 -1.92
N ASP A 514 25.88 -4.66 -1.42
CA ASP A 514 25.96 -4.29 -0.01
C ASP A 514 25.18 -2.99 0.21
N LEU A 515 23.95 -3.11 0.68
CA LEU A 515 23.07 -1.94 0.90
C LEU A 515 23.54 -1.03 2.04
N SER A 516 24.45 -1.50 2.90
CA SER A 516 25.03 -0.68 3.97
C SER A 516 26.00 0.36 3.43
N ARG A 517 26.62 0.08 2.29
CA ARG A 517 27.59 0.95 1.59
C ARG A 517 27.01 1.56 0.31
N ASP A 518 26.15 0.81 -0.38
CA ASP A 518 25.52 1.20 -1.65
C ASP A 518 24.01 1.00 -1.59
N PRO A 519 23.29 1.85 -0.85
CA PRO A 519 21.83 1.76 -0.74
C PRO A 519 21.11 2.05 -2.08
N SER A 520 21.83 2.61 -3.06
CA SER A 520 21.32 2.93 -4.41
C SER A 520 21.43 1.78 -5.39
N GLU A 521 22.07 0.65 -5.01
CA GLU A 521 22.26 -0.53 -5.86
C GLU A 521 22.94 -0.20 -7.21
N THR A 522 24.01 0.62 -7.14
CA THR A 522 24.74 1.10 -8.32
C THR A 522 25.96 0.24 -8.66
N HIS A 523 26.54 -0.45 -7.67
CA HIS A 523 27.78 -1.19 -7.80
C HIS A 523 27.57 -2.68 -7.53
N VAL A 524 27.50 -3.47 -8.60
CA VAL A 524 27.40 -4.93 -8.48
C VAL A 524 28.72 -5.50 -7.96
N LEU A 525 28.65 -6.24 -6.86
CA LEU A 525 29.79 -6.95 -6.30
C LEU A 525 30.04 -8.26 -7.04
N THR A 526 31.32 -8.60 -7.21
CA THR A 526 31.79 -9.79 -7.91
C THR A 526 32.67 -10.63 -6.99
N PRO A 527 32.94 -11.92 -7.32
CA PRO A 527 33.88 -12.73 -6.54
C PRO A 527 35.29 -12.13 -6.41
N ALA A 528 35.67 -11.25 -7.36
CA ALA A 528 36.99 -10.58 -7.34
C ALA A 528 36.96 -9.33 -6.41
N SER A 529 35.84 -8.65 -6.27
CA SER A 529 35.70 -7.43 -5.46
C SER A 529 35.23 -7.70 -4.02
N GLU A 530 34.57 -8.86 -3.77
CA GLU A 530 34.01 -9.18 -2.45
C GLU A 530 34.45 -10.59 -2.01
N PRO A 531 35.32 -10.69 -1.00
CA PRO A 531 35.84 -11.98 -0.53
C PRO A 531 34.79 -12.95 0.00
N VAL A 532 33.69 -12.44 0.58
CA VAL A 532 32.59 -13.25 1.14
C VAL A 532 31.49 -13.55 0.13
N PHE A 533 31.67 -13.21 -1.16
CA PHE A 533 30.66 -13.35 -2.22
C PHE A 533 29.94 -14.71 -2.20
N TYR A 534 30.71 -15.80 -2.28
CA TYR A 534 30.12 -17.15 -2.33
C TYR A 534 29.43 -17.55 -1.02
N GLN A 535 29.96 -17.12 0.12
CA GLN A 535 29.31 -17.37 1.42
C GLN A 535 27.95 -16.68 1.52
N VAL A 536 27.87 -15.41 1.07
CA VAL A 536 26.61 -14.65 1.04
C VAL A 536 25.62 -15.33 0.09
N MET A 537 26.06 -15.73 -1.11
CA MET A 537 25.21 -16.40 -2.09
C MET A 537 24.62 -17.70 -1.54
N GLU A 538 25.44 -18.53 -0.93
CA GLU A 538 25.01 -19.82 -0.35
C GLU A 538 23.98 -19.61 0.77
N ARG A 539 24.27 -18.67 1.68
CA ARG A 539 23.37 -18.37 2.83
C ARG A 539 22.02 -17.85 2.37
N VAL A 540 22.00 -16.90 1.43
CA VAL A 540 20.75 -16.34 0.88
C VAL A 540 19.97 -17.39 0.09
N GLN A 541 20.62 -18.20 -0.73
CA GLN A 541 19.96 -19.28 -1.47
C GLN A 541 19.37 -20.34 -0.53
N GLN A 542 20.06 -20.64 0.58
CA GLN A 542 19.53 -21.52 1.60
C GLN A 542 18.25 -20.95 2.21
N ALA A 543 18.26 -19.67 2.64
CA ALA A 543 17.09 -19.01 3.20
C ALA A 543 15.91 -18.96 2.23
N VAL A 544 16.18 -18.71 0.94
CA VAL A 544 15.16 -18.76 -0.12
C VAL A 544 14.54 -20.15 -0.23
N ARG A 545 15.34 -21.23 -0.24
CA ARG A 545 14.82 -22.61 -0.26
C ARG A 545 14.00 -22.93 0.99
N GLU A 546 14.42 -22.48 2.16
CA GLU A 546 13.69 -22.65 3.42
C GLU A 546 12.34 -21.92 3.37
N HIS A 547 12.34 -20.66 2.94
CA HIS A 547 11.12 -19.89 2.74
C HIS A 547 10.16 -20.57 1.75
N GLN A 548 10.64 -21.00 0.60
CA GLN A 548 9.82 -21.67 -0.42
C GLN A 548 9.15 -22.94 0.09
N ARG A 549 9.80 -23.70 0.99
CA ARG A 549 9.20 -24.89 1.63
C ARG A 549 8.02 -24.58 2.54
N THR A 550 7.91 -23.34 3.03
CA THR A 550 6.78 -22.89 3.86
C THR A 550 5.57 -22.41 3.05
N LEU A 551 5.71 -22.30 1.72
CA LEU A 551 4.63 -21.87 0.85
C LEU A 551 3.70 -23.06 0.54
N SER A 552 2.41 -22.82 0.64
CA SER A 552 1.37 -23.76 0.23
C SER A 552 0.68 -23.25 -1.03
N PRO A 553 0.28 -24.12 -1.97
CA PRO A 553 -0.52 -23.71 -3.11
C PRO A 553 -1.85 -23.08 -2.68
N VAL A 554 -2.15 -21.93 -3.22
CA VAL A 554 -3.40 -21.17 -2.96
C VAL A 554 -3.99 -20.66 -4.28
N PRO A 555 -5.33 -20.50 -4.38
CA PRO A 555 -5.97 -19.88 -5.54
C PRO A 555 -5.48 -18.44 -5.74
N LEU A 556 -4.99 -18.13 -6.94
CA LEU A 556 -4.48 -16.81 -7.26
C LEU A 556 -5.63 -15.85 -7.59
N GLN A 557 -5.79 -14.83 -6.80
CA GLN A 557 -6.91 -13.89 -6.87
C GLN A 557 -6.78 -12.87 -8.00
N LEU A 558 -5.55 -12.60 -8.45
CA LEU A 558 -5.27 -11.64 -9.51
C LEU A 558 -5.12 -12.27 -10.90
N ASP A 559 -5.27 -13.58 -11.02
CA ASP A 559 -5.27 -14.27 -12.30
C ASP A 559 -6.49 -13.88 -13.15
N ARG A 560 -6.41 -14.15 -14.47
CA ARG A 560 -7.38 -13.68 -15.46
C ARG A 560 -8.84 -13.97 -15.09
N LEU A 561 -9.16 -15.15 -14.53
CA LEU A 561 -10.53 -15.52 -14.21
C LEU A 561 -11.10 -14.72 -13.02
N GLY A 562 -10.29 -14.45 -12.00
CA GLY A 562 -10.69 -13.63 -10.85
C GLY A 562 -10.78 -12.14 -11.18
N ASN A 563 -10.07 -11.68 -12.19
CA ASN A 563 -9.86 -10.27 -12.50
C ASN A 563 -10.53 -9.81 -13.84
N ILE A 564 -11.44 -10.62 -14.37
CA ILE A 564 -12.29 -10.25 -15.51
C ILE A 564 -13.49 -9.44 -15.02
N TRP A 565 -13.81 -8.35 -15.74
CA TRP A 565 -15.04 -7.62 -15.51
C TRP A 565 -16.28 -8.47 -15.79
N ARG A 566 -17.20 -8.50 -14.83
CA ARG A 566 -18.48 -9.20 -14.92
C ARG A 566 -19.60 -8.20 -14.65
N PRO A 567 -20.48 -7.92 -15.62
CA PRO A 567 -21.55 -6.93 -15.47
C PRO A 567 -22.47 -7.18 -14.26
N TRP A 568 -22.71 -8.44 -13.90
CA TRP A 568 -23.55 -8.82 -12.77
C TRP A 568 -22.87 -8.65 -11.41
N LEU A 569 -21.56 -8.40 -11.36
CA LEU A 569 -20.82 -8.07 -10.16
C LEU A 569 -20.62 -6.56 -9.98
N GLN A 570 -20.97 -5.76 -11.02
CA GLN A 570 -20.73 -4.32 -11.01
C GLN A 570 -21.66 -3.63 -10.00
N PRO A 571 -21.11 -2.95 -8.96
CA PRO A 571 -21.91 -2.13 -8.07
C PRO A 571 -22.48 -0.92 -8.83
N CYS A 572 -23.77 -0.69 -8.68
CA CYS A 572 -24.49 0.35 -9.39
C CYS A 572 -25.59 0.92 -8.50
N CYS A 573 -25.61 2.22 -8.29
CA CYS A 573 -26.61 2.86 -7.43
C CYS A 573 -27.93 3.18 -8.15
N GLY A 574 -27.96 2.99 -9.46
CA GLY A 574 -29.14 3.11 -10.31
C GLY A 574 -29.33 1.84 -11.15
N PRO A 575 -30.23 1.86 -12.13
CA PRO A 575 -30.37 0.73 -13.05
C PRO A 575 -29.10 0.58 -13.90
N PHE A 576 -28.52 -0.62 -13.90
CA PHE A 576 -27.41 -0.94 -14.79
C PHE A 576 -27.90 -0.90 -16.27
N PRO A 577 -27.16 -0.31 -17.21
CA PRO A 577 -25.80 0.21 -17.12
C PRO A 577 -25.68 1.70 -16.73
N LEU A 578 -26.78 2.39 -16.43
CA LEU A 578 -26.82 3.81 -16.08
C LEU A 578 -26.57 4.01 -14.57
N CYS A 579 -25.39 3.62 -14.11
CA CYS A 579 -24.97 3.73 -12.72
C CYS A 579 -24.68 5.19 -12.32
N TRP A 580 -25.71 5.96 -12.01
CA TRP A 580 -25.55 7.36 -11.63
C TRP A 580 -26.38 7.70 -10.42
N CYS A 581 -25.73 8.23 -9.36
CA CYS A 581 -26.39 8.83 -8.22
C CYS A 581 -25.51 9.86 -7.51
N LEU A 582 -26.19 10.74 -6.82
CA LEU A 582 -25.63 11.67 -5.87
C LEU A 582 -26.55 11.66 -4.66
N ARG A 583 -26.11 11.05 -3.56
CA ARG A 583 -26.81 11.09 -2.27
C ARG A 583 -26.03 12.03 -1.36
N GLU A 584 -26.61 13.19 -1.08
CA GLU A 584 -26.09 14.17 -0.11
C GLU A 584 -26.53 13.78 1.32
N ASP A 585 -26.16 12.60 1.77
CA ASP A 585 -26.32 12.26 3.18
C ASP A 585 -25.08 12.81 3.92
N GLY A 586 -25.28 13.77 4.80
CA GLY A 586 -24.25 14.24 5.72
C GLY A 586 -23.72 13.07 6.58
N PRO A 587 -22.57 13.21 7.24
CA PRO A 587 -22.02 12.19 8.12
C PRO A 587 -23.03 11.87 9.23
N GLN A 588 -23.35 10.59 9.39
CA GLN A 588 -24.19 10.08 10.49
C GLN A 588 -23.39 9.94 11.77
#